data_16b9f7a364ffcd895a60561227c07afc
#
_entry.id   16b9f7a364ffcd895a60561227c07afc
#
_cell.length_a   1.000
_cell.length_b   1.000
_cell.length_c   1.000
_cell.angle_alpha   90.00
_cell.angle_beta   90.00
_cell.angle_gamma   90.00
#
_symmetry.space_group_name_H-M   'P 1'
#
loop_
_entity.id
_entity.type
_entity.pdbx_description
1 polymer ?
#
loop_
_entity_poly.entity_id
_entity_poly.type
_entity_poly.pdbx_seq_one_letter_code
_entity_poly.pdbx_strand_id
1 'polypeptide(L)'
;MIYSTLTALSCLFFTTTDLNAIDVQDLIKPGLQFAYVEAFDSAKSYFDKVISLHPENPAGYFFKAALLQVKMLDECQFSDEKEYLALIKQVSKKSEEILEKEDNLWATFYLGSSYTYRAVFEGLKSNYFEAFRYGVSGGKILQSVIKKDSTFYDAYLGSGSYEYFWARAARYLPVLKLMGGDVNEAIRKLHVAAEKSLYSGPTAMNSLVFIYGEEGQCDRATNIIDSLLIEYPHSRTFLWNKANLEFKKKNYRLAADLYNRLFYMYDGLNDKNYANLAQCRFFTGKCFYELKEKEKAKEALKEVIGFKKYANQYPQIKKYCREAYGLLGRLL
;
A
#
# COMPACT_ATOMS: atom_id res chain seq x y z
N MET A 1 -42.92 59.94 29.75
CA MET A 1 -43.19 58.86 28.78
C MET A 1 -41.89 58.08 28.58
N ILE A 2 -41.86 56.92 29.17
CA ILE A 2 -40.67 56.08 29.33
C ILE A 2 -40.71 55.05 28.18
N TYR A 3 -39.67 55.00 27.36
CA TYR A 3 -39.47 53.87 26.44
C TYR A 3 -38.16 53.18 26.85
N SER A 4 -38.32 52.02 27.45
CA SER A 4 -37.28 51.05 27.76
C SER A 4 -36.93 50.25 26.51
N THR A 5 -35.71 50.36 26.05
CA THR A 5 -35.12 49.49 25.02
C THR A 5 -34.54 48.25 25.70
N LEU A 6 -35.23 47.12 25.52
CA LEU A 6 -34.67 45.79 25.81
C LEU A 6 -33.69 45.42 24.67
N THR A 7 -32.41 45.44 24.93
CA THR A 7 -31.39 44.79 24.10
C THR A 7 -31.43 43.30 24.39
N ALA A 8 -31.96 42.54 23.43
CA ALA A 8 -31.87 41.09 23.45
C ALA A 8 -30.45 40.65 23.14
N LEU A 9 -29.77 40.12 24.14
CA LEU A 9 -28.46 39.46 24.01
C LEU A 9 -28.74 38.06 23.42
N SER A 10 -28.63 37.93 22.08
CA SER A 10 -28.63 36.62 21.42
C SER A 10 -27.33 35.90 21.74
N CYS A 11 -27.35 35.07 22.77
CA CYS A 11 -26.31 34.05 23.00
C CYS A 11 -26.34 33.09 21.80
N LEU A 12 -25.38 33.27 20.90
CA LEU A 12 -24.99 32.23 19.96
C LEU A 12 -24.45 31.05 20.76
N PHE A 13 -25.32 30.09 21.04
CA PHE A 13 -24.90 28.76 21.43
C PHE A 13 -24.15 28.16 20.23
N PHE A 14 -22.83 28.30 20.20
CA PHE A 14 -22.02 27.35 19.46
C PHE A 14 -22.28 26.01 20.12
N THR A 15 -23.11 25.19 19.50
CA THR A 15 -23.15 23.78 19.79
C THR A 15 -21.74 23.25 19.56
N THR A 16 -21.00 23.02 20.65
CA THR A 16 -19.85 22.13 20.61
C THR A 16 -20.38 20.81 20.13
N THR A 17 -20.24 20.53 18.84
CA THR A 17 -20.40 19.17 18.34
C THR A 17 -19.54 18.29 19.23
N ASP A 18 -20.18 17.37 19.94
CA ASP A 18 -19.52 16.45 20.84
C ASP A 18 -18.45 15.71 20.01
N LEU A 19 -17.19 16.10 20.17
CA LEU A 19 -16.07 15.49 19.43
C LEU A 19 -16.02 13.96 19.66
N ASN A 20 -16.63 13.49 20.73
CA ASN A 20 -16.78 12.07 21.07
C ASN A 20 -17.86 11.35 20.23
N ALA A 21 -18.69 12.08 19.48
CA ALA A 21 -19.75 11.50 18.63
C ALA A 21 -19.29 11.22 17.19
N ILE A 22 -18.06 11.57 16.82
CA ILE A 22 -17.52 11.29 15.47
C ILE A 22 -17.20 9.80 15.38
N ASP A 23 -17.89 9.09 14.48
CA ASP A 23 -17.62 7.67 14.23
C ASP A 23 -16.18 7.51 13.68
N VAL A 24 -15.51 6.46 14.17
CA VAL A 24 -14.19 6.07 13.66
C VAL A 24 -14.17 5.94 12.14
N GLN A 25 -15.27 5.44 11.55
CA GLN A 25 -15.39 5.29 10.09
C GLN A 25 -15.37 6.62 9.34
N ASP A 26 -15.95 7.68 9.92
CA ASP A 26 -16.00 9.01 9.32
C ASP A 26 -14.62 9.67 9.20
N LEU A 27 -13.64 9.19 9.96
CA LEU A 27 -12.26 9.61 9.89
C LEU A 27 -11.39 8.66 9.08
N ILE A 28 -11.60 7.34 9.19
CA ILE A 28 -10.79 6.35 8.47
C ILE A 28 -10.97 6.47 6.96
N LYS A 29 -12.23 6.57 6.47
CA LYS A 29 -12.50 6.62 5.03
C LYS A 29 -11.84 7.80 4.31
N PRO A 30 -11.96 9.06 4.77
CA PRO A 30 -11.23 10.18 4.17
C PRO A 30 -9.71 10.00 4.26
N GLY A 31 -9.19 9.49 5.39
CA GLY A 31 -7.77 9.18 5.55
C GLY A 31 -7.27 8.21 4.49
N LEU A 32 -8.03 7.17 4.17
CA LEU A 32 -7.71 6.21 3.11
C LEU A 32 -7.74 6.84 1.72
N GLN A 33 -8.69 7.74 1.42
CA GLN A 33 -8.72 8.45 0.14
C GLN A 33 -7.43 9.25 -0.09
N PHE A 34 -6.93 9.94 0.94
CA PHE A 34 -5.64 10.62 0.88
C PHE A 34 -4.46 9.62 0.77
N ALA A 35 -4.52 8.49 1.45
CA ALA A 35 -3.48 7.46 1.37
C ALA A 35 -3.36 6.87 -0.05
N TYR A 36 -4.46 6.65 -0.76
CA TYR A 36 -4.46 6.11 -2.12
C TYR A 36 -3.87 7.05 -3.18
N VAL A 37 -3.71 8.33 -2.87
CA VAL A 37 -3.04 9.32 -3.74
C VAL A 37 -1.71 9.80 -3.14
N GLU A 38 -1.19 9.08 -2.16
CA GLU A 38 0.06 9.35 -1.45
C GLU A 38 0.17 10.78 -0.87
N ALA A 39 -0.97 11.34 -0.46
CA ALA A 39 -1.03 12.57 0.34
C ALA A 39 -0.83 12.22 1.83
N PHE A 40 0.39 11.77 2.15
CA PHE A 40 0.73 11.12 3.42
C PHE A 40 0.43 11.99 4.65
N ASP A 41 0.72 13.29 4.62
CA ASP A 41 0.48 14.18 5.76
C ASP A 41 -1.02 14.36 6.03
N SER A 42 -1.83 14.49 4.98
CA SER A 42 -3.28 14.57 5.10
C SER A 42 -3.86 13.27 5.67
N ALA A 43 -3.46 12.12 5.13
CA ALA A 43 -3.90 10.81 5.62
C ALA A 43 -3.49 10.61 7.09
N LYS A 44 -2.24 10.95 7.45
CA LYS A 44 -1.71 10.88 8.81
C LYS A 44 -2.54 11.71 9.78
N SER A 45 -2.92 12.93 9.40
CA SER A 45 -3.74 13.82 10.24
C SER A 45 -5.09 13.18 10.61
N TYR A 46 -5.73 12.51 9.67
CA TYR A 46 -6.98 11.77 9.94
C TYR A 46 -6.76 10.61 10.93
N PHE A 47 -5.72 9.81 10.73
CA PHE A 47 -5.44 8.67 11.62
C PHE A 47 -4.96 9.10 13.00
N ASP A 48 -4.19 10.19 13.10
CA ASP A 48 -3.81 10.80 14.38
C ASP A 48 -5.05 11.31 15.13
N LYS A 49 -6.04 11.86 14.42
CA LYS A 49 -7.32 12.28 15.01
C LYS A 49 -8.11 11.09 15.54
N VAL A 50 -8.13 9.94 14.83
CA VAL A 50 -8.73 8.70 15.36
C VAL A 50 -8.04 8.28 16.66
N ILE A 51 -6.71 8.26 16.70
CA ILE A 51 -5.93 7.91 17.91
C ILE A 51 -6.26 8.86 19.07
N SER A 52 -6.37 10.16 18.79
CA SER A 52 -6.67 11.17 19.80
C SER A 52 -8.07 11.05 20.39
N LEU A 53 -9.08 10.78 19.56
CA LEU A 53 -10.48 10.69 19.98
C LEU A 53 -10.83 9.32 20.54
N HIS A 54 -10.18 8.26 20.04
CA HIS A 54 -10.46 6.87 20.38
C HIS A 54 -9.17 6.10 20.72
N PRO A 55 -8.42 6.50 21.79
CA PRO A 55 -7.08 5.95 22.07
C PRO A 55 -7.09 4.46 22.42
N GLU A 56 -8.24 3.89 22.82
CA GLU A 56 -8.38 2.46 23.09
C GLU A 56 -8.73 1.64 21.85
N ASN A 57 -9.13 2.30 20.75
CA ASN A 57 -9.48 1.62 19.51
C ASN A 57 -8.23 1.33 18.68
N PRO A 58 -7.96 0.07 18.29
CA PRO A 58 -6.78 -0.29 17.50
C PRO A 58 -6.78 0.30 16.08
N ALA A 59 -7.93 0.73 15.55
CA ALA A 59 -8.08 1.20 14.17
C ALA A 59 -7.12 2.33 13.80
N GLY A 60 -7.06 3.40 14.59
CA GLY A 60 -6.21 4.56 14.30
C GLY A 60 -4.73 4.18 14.21
N TYR A 61 -4.25 3.36 15.13
CA TYR A 61 -2.88 2.83 15.14
C TYR A 61 -2.62 1.94 13.92
N PHE A 62 -3.58 1.08 13.55
CA PHE A 62 -3.47 0.18 12.41
C PHE A 62 -3.37 0.94 11.09
N PHE A 63 -4.29 1.87 10.81
CA PHE A 63 -4.28 2.60 9.56
C PHE A 63 -3.09 3.55 9.45
N LYS A 64 -2.63 4.13 10.55
CA LYS A 64 -1.38 4.92 10.58
C LYS A 64 -0.18 4.02 10.30
N ALA A 65 -0.10 2.82 10.86
CA ALA A 65 0.98 1.87 10.53
C ALA A 65 0.94 1.46 9.06
N ALA A 66 -0.24 1.14 8.52
CA ALA A 66 -0.42 0.83 7.10
C ALA A 66 0.05 1.97 6.20
N LEU A 67 -0.29 3.22 6.55
CA LEU A 67 0.16 4.42 5.84
C LEU A 67 1.69 4.54 5.83
N LEU A 68 2.35 4.37 6.99
CA LEU A 68 3.81 4.44 7.08
C LEU A 68 4.48 3.33 6.24
N GLN A 69 3.88 2.14 6.18
CA GLN A 69 4.41 1.08 5.33
C GLN A 69 4.33 1.44 3.84
N VAL A 70 3.21 2.01 3.39
CA VAL A 70 3.05 2.49 2.00
C VAL A 70 4.03 3.62 1.71
N LYS A 71 4.19 4.57 2.64
CA LYS A 71 5.17 5.66 2.51
C LYS A 71 6.59 5.13 2.37
N MET A 72 7.03 4.22 3.24
CA MET A 72 8.36 3.60 3.15
C MET A 72 8.59 2.87 1.82
N LEU A 73 7.55 2.24 1.26
CA LEU A 73 7.61 1.61 -0.06
C LEU A 73 7.71 2.64 -1.18
N ASP A 74 6.90 3.70 -1.15
CA ASP A 74 6.94 4.79 -2.13
C ASP A 74 8.28 5.54 -2.09
N GLU A 75 8.83 5.76 -0.89
CA GLU A 75 10.13 6.42 -0.71
C GLU A 75 11.34 5.49 -0.93
N CYS A 76 11.12 4.19 -1.10
CA CYS A 76 12.18 3.18 -1.15
C CYS A 76 13.16 3.25 0.03
N GLN A 77 12.68 3.64 1.22
CA GLN A 77 13.46 3.81 2.45
C GLN A 77 12.67 3.33 3.67
N PHE A 78 13.38 2.91 4.72
CA PHE A 78 12.78 2.49 5.98
C PHE A 78 12.94 3.56 7.07
N SER A 79 12.78 4.85 6.71
CA SER A 79 12.94 5.99 7.62
C SER A 79 11.99 5.93 8.82
N ASP A 80 10.76 5.47 8.60
CA ASP A 80 9.70 5.42 9.61
C ASP A 80 9.60 4.06 10.32
N GLU A 81 10.59 3.17 10.17
CA GLU A 81 10.58 1.81 10.74
C GLU A 81 10.28 1.80 12.23
N LYS A 82 10.93 2.65 13.02
CA LYS A 82 10.74 2.70 14.47
C LYS A 82 9.30 3.04 14.87
N GLU A 83 8.72 4.07 14.22
CA GLU A 83 7.33 4.47 14.47
C GLU A 83 6.36 3.38 14.00
N TYR A 84 6.59 2.81 12.82
CA TYR A 84 5.81 1.71 12.29
C TYR A 84 5.73 0.52 13.26
N LEU A 85 6.89 0.07 13.78
CA LEU A 85 6.96 -1.05 14.72
C LEU A 85 6.28 -0.76 16.04
N ALA A 86 6.39 0.49 16.53
CA ALA A 86 5.70 0.93 17.74
C ALA A 86 4.17 0.91 17.54
N LEU A 87 3.69 1.37 16.39
CA LEU A 87 2.27 1.34 16.05
C LEU A 87 1.73 -0.09 15.94
N ILE A 88 2.43 -0.99 15.24
CA ILE A 88 2.05 -2.41 15.15
C ILE A 88 1.94 -3.05 16.55
N LYS A 89 2.88 -2.73 17.45
CA LYS A 89 2.81 -3.18 18.84
C LYS A 89 1.58 -2.62 19.57
N GLN A 90 1.22 -1.35 19.33
CA GLN A 90 0.00 -0.76 19.91
C GLN A 90 -1.26 -1.43 19.39
N VAL A 91 -1.33 -1.72 18.08
CA VAL A 91 -2.47 -2.47 17.50
C VAL A 91 -2.65 -3.80 18.21
N SER A 92 -1.58 -4.60 18.33
CA SER A 92 -1.67 -5.91 18.99
C SER A 92 -2.12 -5.75 20.45
N LYS A 93 -1.48 -4.85 21.21
CA LYS A 93 -1.79 -4.60 22.61
C LYS A 93 -3.25 -4.20 22.82
N LYS A 94 -3.74 -3.19 22.05
CA LYS A 94 -5.14 -2.72 22.19
C LYS A 94 -6.15 -3.78 21.77
N SER A 95 -5.84 -4.55 20.73
CA SER A 95 -6.70 -5.67 20.32
C SER A 95 -6.79 -6.74 21.42
N GLU A 96 -5.65 -7.12 22.01
CA GLU A 96 -5.60 -8.10 23.10
C GLU A 96 -6.35 -7.62 24.35
N GLU A 97 -6.17 -6.35 24.76
CA GLU A 97 -6.91 -5.73 25.89
C GLU A 97 -8.44 -5.76 25.72
N ILE A 98 -8.93 -5.66 24.47
CA ILE A 98 -10.35 -5.80 24.17
C ILE A 98 -10.76 -7.28 24.24
N LEU A 99 -9.97 -8.17 23.62
CA LEU A 99 -10.27 -9.60 23.54
C LEU A 99 -10.22 -10.33 24.91
N GLU A 100 -9.50 -9.78 25.88
CA GLU A 100 -9.53 -10.26 27.27
C GLU A 100 -10.90 -10.00 27.96
N LYS A 101 -11.67 -9.03 27.48
CA LYS A 101 -12.93 -8.60 28.09
C LYS A 101 -14.16 -9.12 27.35
N GLU A 102 -14.06 -9.25 26.02
CA GLU A 102 -15.17 -9.61 25.15
C GLU A 102 -14.73 -10.30 23.87
N ASP A 103 -15.61 -11.07 23.26
CA ASP A 103 -15.38 -11.62 21.90
C ASP A 103 -15.72 -10.55 20.85
N ASN A 104 -14.70 -9.87 20.34
CA ASN A 104 -14.83 -8.74 19.43
C ASN A 104 -14.17 -9.03 18.07
N LEU A 105 -14.98 -9.08 17.01
CA LEU A 105 -14.49 -9.39 15.65
C LEU A 105 -13.57 -8.31 15.08
N TRP A 106 -13.82 -7.02 15.36
CA TRP A 106 -12.95 -5.95 14.91
C TRP A 106 -11.58 -6.02 15.59
N ALA A 107 -11.54 -6.28 16.89
CA ALA A 107 -10.29 -6.47 17.61
C ALA A 107 -9.50 -7.68 17.06
N THR A 108 -10.19 -8.81 16.80
CA THR A 108 -9.57 -9.99 16.17
C THR A 108 -9.06 -9.67 14.78
N PHE A 109 -9.81 -8.91 13.97
CA PHE A 109 -9.41 -8.47 12.65
C PHE A 109 -8.16 -7.59 12.70
N TYR A 110 -8.11 -6.56 13.56
CA TYR A 110 -6.94 -5.70 13.67
C TYR A 110 -5.70 -6.44 14.15
N LEU A 111 -5.85 -7.38 15.09
CA LEU A 111 -4.76 -8.24 15.54
C LEU A 111 -4.20 -9.08 14.38
N GLY A 112 -5.06 -9.78 13.64
CA GLY A 112 -4.66 -10.58 12.49
C GLY A 112 -4.04 -9.73 11.37
N SER A 113 -4.63 -8.57 11.09
CA SER A 113 -4.13 -7.63 10.08
C SER A 113 -2.77 -7.05 10.46
N SER A 114 -2.55 -6.70 11.74
CA SER A 114 -1.24 -6.21 12.21
C SER A 114 -0.13 -7.23 11.95
N TYR A 115 -0.41 -8.52 12.15
CA TYR A 115 0.54 -9.60 11.87
C TYR A 115 0.79 -9.77 10.37
N THR A 116 -0.23 -9.66 9.51
CA THR A 116 0.00 -9.73 8.06
C THR A 116 0.81 -8.54 7.55
N TYR A 117 0.58 -7.33 8.05
CA TYR A 117 1.40 -6.16 7.72
C TYR A 117 2.84 -6.32 8.22
N ARG A 118 3.03 -6.84 9.44
CA ARG A 118 4.35 -7.17 9.96
C ARG A 118 5.06 -8.21 9.09
N ALA A 119 4.35 -9.22 8.61
CA ALA A 119 4.91 -10.24 7.72
C ALA A 119 5.44 -9.63 6.42
N VAL A 120 4.68 -8.72 5.79
CA VAL A 120 5.11 -8.00 4.59
C VAL A 120 6.35 -7.17 4.88
N PHE A 121 6.37 -6.42 5.98
CA PHE A 121 7.51 -5.61 6.39
C PHE A 121 8.78 -6.45 6.60
N GLU A 122 8.69 -7.57 7.31
CA GLU A 122 9.82 -8.48 7.52
C GLU A 122 10.32 -9.08 6.19
N GLY A 123 9.40 -9.41 5.28
CA GLY A 123 9.76 -9.87 3.94
C GLY A 123 10.55 -8.82 3.15
N LEU A 124 10.15 -7.54 3.21
CA LEU A 124 10.86 -6.43 2.59
C LEU A 124 12.27 -6.25 3.16
N LYS A 125 12.46 -6.54 4.44
CA LYS A 125 13.77 -6.54 5.14
C LYS A 125 14.56 -7.82 4.90
N SER A 126 14.05 -8.77 4.09
CA SER A 126 14.63 -10.10 3.86
C SER A 126 14.69 -11.00 5.10
N ASN A 127 13.91 -10.70 6.13
CA ASN A 127 13.77 -11.52 7.34
C ASN A 127 12.70 -12.61 7.11
N TYR A 128 12.97 -13.52 6.19
CA TYR A 128 11.98 -14.49 5.68
C TYR A 128 11.36 -15.40 6.75
N PHE A 129 12.14 -15.76 7.78
CA PHE A 129 11.62 -16.57 8.88
C PHE A 129 10.54 -15.82 9.68
N GLU A 130 10.80 -14.57 10.05
CA GLU A 130 9.82 -13.75 10.76
C GLU A 130 8.62 -13.41 9.87
N ALA A 131 8.85 -13.11 8.58
CA ALA A 131 7.79 -12.91 7.60
C ALA A 131 6.85 -14.12 7.54
N PHE A 132 7.40 -15.32 7.49
CA PHE A 132 6.63 -16.56 7.50
C PHE A 132 5.85 -16.74 8.81
N ARG A 133 6.50 -16.57 9.97
CA ARG A 133 5.88 -16.74 11.29
C ARG A 133 4.68 -15.80 11.48
N TYR A 134 4.87 -14.51 11.20
CA TYR A 134 3.81 -13.52 11.28
C TYR A 134 2.71 -13.76 10.23
N GLY A 135 3.08 -14.12 9.01
CA GLY A 135 2.12 -14.40 7.94
C GLY A 135 1.18 -15.56 8.27
N VAL A 136 1.73 -16.66 8.80
CA VAL A 136 0.93 -17.82 9.24
C VAL A 136 0.00 -17.44 10.39
N SER A 137 0.52 -16.72 11.39
CA SER A 137 -0.29 -16.31 12.55
C SER A 137 -1.42 -15.36 12.14
N GLY A 138 -1.10 -14.31 11.37
CA GLY A 138 -2.08 -13.35 10.90
C GLY A 138 -3.14 -13.98 9.98
N GLY A 139 -2.71 -14.83 9.04
CA GLY A 139 -3.62 -15.54 8.13
C GLY A 139 -4.62 -16.43 8.87
N LYS A 140 -4.17 -17.19 9.87
CA LYS A 140 -5.04 -18.04 10.70
C LYS A 140 -6.05 -17.21 11.51
N ILE A 141 -5.62 -16.09 12.09
CA ILE A 141 -6.51 -15.18 12.82
C ILE A 141 -7.59 -14.62 11.88
N LEU A 142 -7.22 -14.13 10.70
CA LEU A 142 -8.17 -13.60 9.73
C LEU A 142 -9.13 -14.68 9.19
N GLN A 143 -8.65 -15.91 9.00
CA GLN A 143 -9.53 -17.05 8.67
C GLN A 143 -10.53 -17.33 9.79
N SER A 144 -10.14 -17.18 11.07
CA SER A 144 -11.07 -17.36 12.20
C SER A 144 -12.15 -16.27 12.22
N VAL A 145 -11.84 -15.02 11.84
CA VAL A 145 -12.85 -13.95 11.68
C VAL A 145 -13.87 -14.34 10.62
N ILE A 146 -13.42 -14.76 9.43
CA ILE A 146 -14.32 -15.19 8.34
C ILE A 146 -15.15 -16.41 8.73
N LYS A 147 -14.60 -17.33 9.54
CA LYS A 147 -15.33 -18.51 10.02
C LYS A 147 -16.43 -18.13 11.02
N LYS A 148 -16.21 -17.12 11.86
CA LYS A 148 -17.20 -16.61 12.81
C LYS A 148 -18.28 -15.78 12.11
N ASP A 149 -17.87 -14.92 11.18
CA ASP A 149 -18.77 -14.08 10.38
C ASP A 149 -18.26 -13.97 8.95
N SER A 150 -18.89 -14.68 8.03
CA SER A 150 -18.55 -14.66 6.60
C SER A 150 -18.88 -13.35 5.90
N THR A 151 -19.59 -12.43 6.56
CA THR A 151 -19.89 -11.08 6.06
C THR A 151 -18.87 -10.05 6.51
N PHE A 152 -17.87 -10.43 7.30
CA PHE A 152 -16.75 -9.57 7.68
C PHE A 152 -15.75 -9.43 6.52
N TYR A 153 -16.13 -8.68 5.49
CA TYR A 153 -15.46 -8.64 4.18
C TYR A 153 -14.03 -8.08 4.21
N ASP A 154 -13.68 -7.24 5.18
CA ASP A 154 -12.31 -6.70 5.30
C ASP A 154 -11.26 -7.78 5.65
N ALA A 155 -11.66 -8.87 6.33
CA ALA A 155 -10.76 -9.97 6.63
C ALA A 155 -10.34 -10.78 5.39
N TYR A 156 -11.09 -10.68 4.29
CA TYR A 156 -10.80 -11.41 3.06
C TYR A 156 -9.56 -10.90 2.34
N LEU A 157 -9.18 -9.62 2.47
CA LEU A 157 -7.92 -9.10 1.92
C LEU A 157 -6.71 -9.85 2.48
N GLY A 158 -6.57 -9.87 3.81
CA GLY A 158 -5.41 -10.50 4.44
C GLY A 158 -5.44 -12.02 4.32
N SER A 159 -6.63 -12.64 4.44
CA SER A 159 -6.80 -14.09 4.24
C SER A 159 -6.48 -14.52 2.80
N GLY A 160 -6.92 -13.77 1.79
CA GLY A 160 -6.63 -14.06 0.38
C GLY A 160 -5.16 -13.85 0.06
N SER A 161 -4.54 -12.79 0.57
CA SER A 161 -3.10 -12.54 0.42
C SER A 161 -2.28 -13.67 1.04
N TYR A 162 -2.61 -14.10 2.25
CA TYR A 162 -1.98 -15.25 2.91
C TYR A 162 -2.08 -16.52 2.05
N GLU A 163 -3.27 -16.84 1.54
CA GLU A 163 -3.52 -18.00 0.69
C GLU A 163 -2.65 -17.99 -0.56
N TYR A 164 -2.55 -16.84 -1.23
CA TYR A 164 -1.73 -16.69 -2.43
C TYR A 164 -0.24 -16.90 -2.14
N PHE A 165 0.30 -16.19 -1.15
CA PHE A 165 1.72 -16.32 -0.81
C PHE A 165 2.08 -17.72 -0.36
N TRP A 166 1.17 -18.40 0.32
CA TRP A 166 1.33 -19.80 0.70
C TRP A 166 1.36 -20.72 -0.52
N ALA A 167 0.38 -20.61 -1.41
CA ALA A 167 0.34 -21.36 -2.66
C ALA A 167 1.62 -21.15 -3.49
N ARG A 168 2.12 -19.91 -3.53
CA ARG A 168 3.34 -19.57 -4.23
C ARG A 168 4.58 -20.18 -3.56
N ALA A 169 4.70 -20.11 -2.25
CA ALA A 169 5.80 -20.74 -1.51
C ALA A 169 5.83 -22.26 -1.71
N ALA A 170 4.66 -22.90 -1.77
CA ALA A 170 4.51 -24.33 -2.02
C ALA A 170 5.01 -24.79 -3.42
N ARG A 171 5.15 -23.86 -4.38
CA ARG A 171 5.77 -24.17 -5.69
C ARG A 171 7.26 -24.48 -5.55
N TYR A 172 7.94 -23.84 -4.57
CA TYR A 172 9.37 -24.00 -4.32
C TYR A 172 9.69 -25.03 -3.24
N LEU A 173 8.76 -25.25 -2.31
CA LEU A 173 8.89 -26.18 -1.19
C LEU A 173 7.72 -27.17 -1.18
N PRO A 174 7.84 -28.32 -1.87
CA PRO A 174 6.70 -29.25 -2.05
C PRO A 174 6.05 -29.73 -0.76
N VAL A 175 6.78 -29.80 0.36
CA VAL A 175 6.24 -30.15 1.67
C VAL A 175 5.13 -29.20 2.11
N LEU A 176 5.19 -27.93 1.68
CA LEU A 176 4.16 -26.95 1.99
C LEU A 176 2.83 -27.18 1.26
N LYS A 177 2.82 -27.98 0.19
CA LYS A 177 1.56 -28.36 -0.51
C LYS A 177 0.59 -29.09 0.40
N LEU A 178 1.12 -29.84 1.39
CA LEU A 178 0.29 -30.56 2.36
C LEU A 178 -0.43 -29.65 3.35
N MET A 179 -0.03 -28.38 3.44
CA MET A 179 -0.55 -27.40 4.40
C MET A 179 -1.62 -26.48 3.80
N GLY A 180 -1.98 -26.66 2.54
CA GLY A 180 -2.97 -25.83 1.84
C GLY A 180 -2.33 -24.80 0.92
N GLY A 181 -3.16 -23.88 0.45
CA GLY A 181 -2.81 -22.80 -0.49
C GLY A 181 -3.35 -23.06 -1.88
N ASP A 182 -4.36 -22.28 -2.28
CA ASP A 182 -4.98 -22.33 -3.60
C ASP A 182 -5.04 -20.91 -4.18
N VAL A 183 -4.41 -20.73 -5.34
CA VAL A 183 -4.40 -19.44 -6.05
C VAL A 183 -5.81 -19.00 -6.45
N ASN A 184 -6.69 -19.93 -6.85
CA ASN A 184 -8.07 -19.59 -7.24
C ASN A 184 -8.88 -19.14 -6.02
N GLU A 185 -8.71 -19.82 -4.89
CA GLU A 185 -9.35 -19.43 -3.62
C GLU A 185 -8.82 -18.07 -3.13
N ALA A 186 -7.52 -17.80 -3.26
CA ALA A 186 -6.94 -16.50 -2.98
C ALA A 186 -7.59 -15.39 -3.83
N ILE A 187 -7.70 -15.62 -5.15
CA ILE A 187 -8.33 -14.69 -6.09
C ILE A 187 -9.81 -14.47 -5.72
N ARG A 188 -10.54 -15.53 -5.40
CA ARG A 188 -11.96 -15.45 -4.98
C ARG A 188 -12.11 -14.58 -3.74
N LYS A 189 -11.27 -14.79 -2.71
CA LYS A 189 -11.29 -13.99 -1.49
C LYS A 189 -10.99 -12.52 -1.75
N LEU A 190 -10.00 -12.24 -2.59
CA LEU A 190 -9.65 -10.87 -2.95
C LEU A 190 -10.76 -10.15 -3.74
N HIS A 191 -11.50 -10.87 -4.62
CA HIS A 191 -12.68 -10.29 -5.26
C HIS A 191 -13.77 -9.94 -4.25
N VAL A 192 -14.03 -10.81 -3.26
CA VAL A 192 -14.98 -10.52 -2.18
C VAL A 192 -14.57 -9.25 -1.42
N ALA A 193 -13.28 -9.12 -1.07
CA ALA A 193 -12.77 -7.91 -0.43
C ALA A 193 -12.89 -6.68 -1.32
N ALA A 194 -12.55 -6.80 -2.61
CA ALA A 194 -12.61 -5.70 -3.58
C ALA A 194 -14.03 -5.12 -3.72
N GLU A 195 -15.04 -5.98 -3.72
CA GLU A 195 -16.42 -5.60 -3.99
C GLU A 195 -17.21 -5.19 -2.74
N LYS A 196 -16.88 -5.78 -1.57
CA LYS A 196 -17.78 -5.72 -0.40
C LYS A 196 -17.15 -5.15 0.88
N SER A 197 -15.82 -5.00 0.94
CA SER A 197 -15.17 -4.51 2.15
C SER A 197 -15.47 -3.05 2.46
N LEU A 198 -15.40 -2.70 3.74
CA LEU A 198 -15.63 -1.34 4.21
C LEU A 198 -14.43 -0.42 3.91
N TYR A 199 -13.19 -0.96 4.01
CA TYR A 199 -11.95 -0.20 3.96
C TYR A 199 -10.96 -0.71 2.90
N SER A 200 -10.96 -1.99 2.58
CA SER A 200 -9.86 -2.65 1.88
C SER A 200 -10.06 -2.82 0.37
N GLY A 201 -11.16 -2.31 -0.20
CA GLY A 201 -11.52 -2.51 -1.61
C GLY A 201 -10.41 -2.17 -2.60
N PRO A 202 -9.93 -0.92 -2.68
CA PRO A 202 -8.86 -0.55 -3.60
C PRO A 202 -7.55 -1.32 -3.35
N THR A 203 -7.23 -1.65 -2.09
CA THR A 203 -6.05 -2.47 -1.75
C THR A 203 -6.21 -3.89 -2.25
N ALA A 204 -7.40 -4.48 -2.15
CA ALA A 204 -7.70 -5.81 -2.68
C ALA A 204 -7.64 -5.83 -4.22
N MET A 205 -8.17 -4.81 -4.88
CA MET A 205 -8.04 -4.63 -6.34
C MET A 205 -6.58 -4.55 -6.76
N ASN A 206 -5.77 -3.77 -6.05
CA ASN A 206 -4.33 -3.66 -6.31
C ASN A 206 -3.60 -5.00 -6.11
N SER A 207 -4.00 -5.79 -5.11
CA SER A 207 -3.47 -7.15 -4.89
C SER A 207 -3.86 -8.10 -6.03
N LEU A 208 -5.08 -8.00 -6.56
CA LEU A 208 -5.51 -8.75 -7.75
C LEU A 208 -4.70 -8.38 -8.99
N VAL A 209 -4.37 -7.08 -9.19
CA VAL A 209 -3.49 -6.65 -10.30
C VAL A 209 -2.14 -7.36 -10.23
N PHE A 210 -1.53 -7.38 -9.03
CA PHE A 210 -0.27 -8.09 -8.81
C PHE A 210 -0.40 -9.59 -9.12
N ILE A 211 -1.41 -10.26 -8.54
CA ILE A 211 -1.60 -11.70 -8.70
C ILE A 211 -1.87 -12.05 -10.16
N TYR A 212 -2.82 -11.40 -10.81
CA TYR A 212 -3.10 -11.65 -12.22
C TYR A 212 -1.90 -11.39 -13.12
N GLY A 213 -1.12 -10.34 -12.82
CA GLY A 213 0.14 -10.08 -13.50
C GLY A 213 1.14 -11.24 -13.34
N GLU A 214 1.30 -11.78 -12.12
CA GLU A 214 2.21 -12.92 -11.86
C GLU A 214 1.74 -14.24 -12.46
N GLU A 215 0.43 -14.46 -12.48
CA GLU A 215 -0.18 -15.67 -13.09
C GLU A 215 -0.36 -15.54 -14.62
N GLY A 216 0.17 -14.48 -15.26
CA GLY A 216 0.12 -14.28 -16.71
C GLY A 216 -1.22 -13.82 -17.26
N GLN A 217 -2.20 -13.50 -16.41
CA GLN A 217 -3.53 -13.04 -16.79
C GLN A 217 -3.56 -11.51 -16.94
N CYS A 218 -2.65 -10.99 -17.78
CA CYS A 218 -2.37 -9.55 -17.87
C CYS A 218 -3.58 -8.71 -18.27
N ASP A 219 -4.53 -9.24 -19.07
CA ASP A 219 -5.72 -8.48 -19.46
C ASP A 219 -6.68 -8.25 -18.29
N ARG A 220 -6.84 -9.25 -17.42
CA ARG A 220 -7.61 -9.07 -16.17
C ARG A 220 -6.96 -8.03 -15.27
N ALA A 221 -5.64 -8.10 -15.11
CA ALA A 221 -4.89 -7.10 -14.36
C ALA A 221 -5.05 -5.70 -14.96
N THR A 222 -5.04 -5.58 -16.30
CA THR A 222 -5.23 -4.30 -17.01
C THR A 222 -6.60 -3.68 -16.70
N ASN A 223 -7.68 -4.44 -16.78
CA ASN A 223 -9.02 -3.94 -16.52
C ASN A 223 -9.16 -3.40 -15.07
N ILE A 224 -8.60 -4.10 -14.11
CA ILE A 224 -8.66 -3.69 -12.70
C ILE A 224 -7.81 -2.42 -12.46
N ILE A 225 -6.58 -2.36 -12.97
CA ILE A 225 -5.72 -1.20 -12.75
C ILE A 225 -6.25 0.05 -13.46
N ASP A 226 -6.91 -0.12 -14.61
CA ASP A 226 -7.55 0.99 -15.31
C ASP A 226 -8.72 1.56 -14.51
N SER A 227 -9.54 0.72 -13.89
CA SER A 227 -10.60 1.14 -12.98
C SER A 227 -10.06 1.91 -11.77
N LEU A 228 -8.96 1.41 -11.15
CA LEU A 228 -8.30 2.12 -10.06
C LEU A 228 -7.75 3.48 -10.49
N LEU A 229 -7.19 3.60 -11.69
CA LEU A 229 -6.65 4.86 -12.20
C LEU A 229 -7.73 5.85 -12.68
N ILE A 230 -8.95 5.40 -12.95
CA ILE A 230 -10.11 6.29 -13.15
C ILE A 230 -10.49 6.95 -11.82
N GLU A 231 -10.53 6.18 -10.72
CA GLU A 231 -10.88 6.67 -9.39
C GLU A 231 -9.74 7.48 -8.73
N TYR A 232 -8.49 7.00 -8.91
CA TYR A 232 -7.28 7.58 -8.31
C TYR A 232 -6.24 7.97 -9.40
N PRO A 233 -6.52 8.95 -10.26
CA PRO A 233 -5.67 9.25 -11.43
C PRO A 233 -4.26 9.75 -11.08
N HIS A 234 -4.06 10.20 -9.85
CA HIS A 234 -2.78 10.72 -9.37
C HIS A 234 -2.04 9.74 -8.45
N SER A 235 -2.53 8.50 -8.27
CA SER A 235 -1.84 7.50 -7.47
C SER A 235 -0.54 7.04 -8.15
N ARG A 236 0.58 7.29 -7.51
CA ARG A 236 1.89 6.81 -7.98
C ARG A 236 1.97 5.29 -7.88
N THR A 237 1.43 4.71 -6.82
CA THR A 237 1.38 3.24 -6.62
C THR A 237 0.65 2.55 -7.76
N PHE A 238 -0.52 3.05 -8.14
CA PHE A 238 -1.30 2.43 -9.22
C PHE A 238 -0.67 2.69 -10.60
N LEU A 239 -0.07 3.86 -10.82
CA LEU A 239 0.70 4.14 -12.04
C LEU A 239 1.94 3.24 -12.17
N TRP A 240 2.67 2.96 -11.09
CA TRP A 240 3.77 2.00 -11.08
C TRP A 240 3.31 0.61 -11.50
N ASN A 241 2.20 0.13 -10.93
CA ASN A 241 1.65 -1.17 -11.26
C ASN A 241 1.20 -1.25 -12.72
N LYS A 242 0.57 -0.20 -13.25
CA LYS A 242 0.23 -0.10 -14.68
C LYS A 242 1.47 -0.13 -15.56
N ALA A 243 2.49 0.69 -15.25
CA ALA A 243 3.73 0.75 -16.01
C ALA A 243 4.45 -0.62 -16.04
N ASN A 244 4.55 -1.29 -14.88
CA ASN A 244 5.14 -2.62 -14.77
C ASN A 244 4.35 -3.67 -15.57
N LEU A 245 3.02 -3.61 -15.53
CA LEU A 245 2.14 -4.51 -16.27
C LEU A 245 2.32 -4.32 -17.78
N GLU A 246 2.33 -3.09 -18.29
CA GLU A 246 2.53 -2.80 -19.69
C GLU A 246 3.94 -3.19 -20.15
N PHE A 247 4.96 -3.02 -19.30
CA PHE A 247 6.29 -3.52 -19.56
C PHE A 247 6.30 -5.06 -19.70
N LYS A 248 5.61 -5.77 -18.80
CA LYS A 248 5.48 -7.24 -18.83
C LYS A 248 4.75 -7.73 -20.09
N LYS A 249 3.73 -6.99 -20.53
CA LYS A 249 3.01 -7.22 -21.80
C LYS A 249 3.84 -6.89 -23.05
N LYS A 250 5.06 -6.36 -22.88
CA LYS A 250 5.94 -5.84 -23.94
C LYS A 250 5.36 -4.63 -24.68
N ASN A 251 4.39 -3.94 -24.08
CA ASN A 251 3.87 -2.68 -24.60
C ASN A 251 4.80 -1.53 -24.18
N TYR A 252 6.03 -1.60 -24.69
CA TYR A 252 7.13 -0.74 -24.22
C TYR A 252 6.91 0.75 -24.47
N ARG A 253 6.13 1.12 -25.50
CA ARG A 253 5.81 2.53 -25.75
C ARG A 253 4.98 3.10 -24.60
N LEU A 254 3.86 2.46 -24.29
CA LEU A 254 2.99 2.89 -23.20
C LEU A 254 3.71 2.80 -21.84
N ALA A 255 4.49 1.75 -21.61
CA ALA A 255 5.28 1.62 -20.39
C ALA A 255 6.28 2.79 -20.23
N ALA A 256 6.98 3.20 -21.31
CA ALA A 256 7.89 4.35 -21.28
C ALA A 256 7.16 5.65 -20.93
N ASP A 257 5.98 5.89 -21.50
CA ASP A 257 5.18 7.08 -21.23
C ASP A 257 4.72 7.12 -19.77
N LEU A 258 4.31 5.97 -19.21
CA LEU A 258 3.91 5.85 -17.80
C LEU A 258 5.10 6.06 -16.85
N TYR A 259 6.28 5.49 -17.13
CA TYR A 259 7.47 5.73 -16.31
C TYR A 259 7.95 7.19 -16.41
N ASN A 260 7.81 7.84 -17.56
CA ASN A 260 8.08 9.27 -17.70
C ASN A 260 7.08 10.11 -16.89
N ARG A 261 5.79 9.76 -16.93
CA ARG A 261 4.79 10.42 -16.08
C ARG A 261 5.15 10.32 -14.60
N LEU A 262 5.50 9.11 -14.13
CA LEU A 262 5.97 8.89 -12.75
C LEU A 262 7.22 9.71 -12.42
N PHE A 263 8.19 9.80 -13.36
CA PHE A 263 9.37 10.63 -13.17
C PHE A 263 9.00 12.07 -12.86
N TYR A 264 8.14 12.69 -13.65
CA TYR A 264 7.72 14.08 -13.44
C TYR A 264 6.90 14.25 -12.16
N MET A 265 6.10 13.25 -11.76
CA MET A 265 5.39 13.30 -10.48
C MET A 265 6.37 13.31 -9.30
N TYR A 266 7.40 12.47 -9.31
CA TYR A 266 8.44 12.47 -8.26
C TYR A 266 9.34 13.70 -8.32
N ASP A 267 9.68 14.20 -9.52
CA ASP A 267 10.51 15.42 -9.66
C ASP A 267 9.78 16.67 -9.18
N GLY A 268 8.46 16.70 -9.25
CA GLY A 268 7.62 17.78 -8.74
C GLY A 268 7.43 17.79 -7.22
N LEU A 269 7.90 16.77 -6.49
CA LEU A 269 7.81 16.75 -5.03
C LEU A 269 8.88 17.67 -4.41
N ASN A 270 8.53 18.32 -3.29
CA ASN A 270 9.46 19.16 -2.53
C ASN A 270 10.64 18.32 -2.02
N ASP A 271 10.35 17.16 -1.43
CA ASP A 271 11.35 16.22 -0.96
C ASP A 271 11.60 15.15 -2.03
N LYS A 272 12.60 15.41 -2.89
CA LYS A 272 12.92 14.55 -4.02
C LYS A 272 13.55 13.22 -3.58
N ASN A 273 12.91 12.13 -3.95
CA ASN A 273 13.51 10.80 -3.83
C ASN A 273 14.28 10.44 -5.11
N TYR A 274 15.60 10.57 -5.05
CA TYR A 274 16.48 10.29 -6.22
C TYR A 274 16.52 8.81 -6.62
N ALA A 275 16.13 7.88 -5.74
CA ALA A 275 16.00 6.48 -6.10
C ALA A 275 14.84 6.26 -7.08
N ASN A 276 13.69 6.89 -6.81
CA ASN A 276 12.53 6.81 -7.68
C ASN A 276 12.80 7.47 -9.05
N LEU A 277 13.47 8.63 -9.04
CA LEU A 277 13.85 9.29 -10.28
C LEU A 277 14.79 8.42 -11.13
N ALA A 278 15.81 7.82 -10.49
CA ALA A 278 16.72 6.91 -11.17
C ALA A 278 16.00 5.66 -11.69
N GLN A 279 15.07 5.11 -10.92
CA GLN A 279 14.27 3.94 -11.29
C GLN A 279 13.38 4.24 -12.49
N CYS A 280 12.64 5.35 -12.48
CA CYS A 280 11.80 5.77 -13.60
C CYS A 280 12.62 5.91 -14.89
N ARG A 281 13.76 6.62 -14.86
CA ARG A 281 14.63 6.79 -16.02
C ARG A 281 15.26 5.48 -16.49
N PHE A 282 15.60 4.59 -15.56
CA PHE A 282 16.11 3.27 -15.92
C PHE A 282 15.09 2.46 -16.71
N PHE A 283 13.84 2.38 -16.22
CA PHE A 283 12.80 1.64 -16.94
C PHE A 283 12.38 2.31 -18.25
N THR A 284 12.35 3.65 -18.30
CA THR A 284 12.18 4.39 -19.56
C THR A 284 13.26 4.03 -20.57
N GLY A 285 14.53 4.08 -20.16
CA GLY A 285 15.66 3.71 -21.03
C GLY A 285 15.62 2.26 -21.47
N LYS A 286 15.19 1.35 -20.60
CA LYS A 286 14.99 -0.07 -20.91
C LYS A 286 13.87 -0.27 -21.93
N CYS A 287 12.76 0.46 -21.80
CA CYS A 287 11.68 0.42 -22.80
C CYS A 287 12.17 0.88 -24.19
N PHE A 288 12.89 1.99 -24.26
CA PHE A 288 13.45 2.46 -25.55
C PHE A 288 14.51 1.51 -26.12
N TYR A 289 15.29 0.84 -25.25
CA TYR A 289 16.21 -0.21 -25.69
C TYR A 289 15.47 -1.36 -26.39
N GLU A 290 14.38 -1.85 -25.78
CA GLU A 290 13.54 -2.92 -26.36
C GLU A 290 12.85 -2.47 -27.68
N LEU A 291 12.48 -1.19 -27.78
CA LEU A 291 11.94 -0.57 -29.01
C LEU A 291 12.99 -0.31 -30.07
N LYS A 292 14.28 -0.55 -29.81
CA LYS A 292 15.44 -0.25 -30.69
C LYS A 292 15.58 1.25 -30.98
N GLU A 293 15.04 2.12 -30.15
CA GLU A 293 15.20 3.59 -30.24
C GLU A 293 16.49 4.02 -29.53
N LYS A 294 17.61 3.77 -30.18
CA LYS A 294 18.95 3.87 -29.60
C LYS A 294 19.25 5.22 -28.92
N GLU A 295 18.93 6.33 -29.57
CA GLU A 295 19.28 7.65 -29.02
C GLU A 295 18.44 7.97 -27.77
N LYS A 296 17.14 7.69 -27.77
CA LYS A 296 16.28 7.87 -26.59
C LYS A 296 16.70 6.94 -25.43
N ALA A 297 17.08 5.70 -25.76
CA ALA A 297 17.59 4.77 -24.76
C ALA A 297 18.89 5.30 -24.13
N LYS A 298 19.84 5.78 -24.95
CA LYS A 298 21.11 6.36 -24.47
C LYS A 298 20.88 7.57 -23.58
N GLU A 299 19.98 8.47 -23.97
CA GLU A 299 19.65 9.67 -23.19
C GLU A 299 19.13 9.29 -21.80
N ALA A 300 18.08 8.49 -21.72
CA ALA A 300 17.47 8.08 -20.44
C ALA A 300 18.48 7.31 -19.56
N LEU A 301 19.28 6.40 -20.14
CA LEU A 301 20.27 5.62 -19.38
C LEU A 301 21.44 6.48 -18.88
N LYS A 302 21.84 7.53 -19.61
CA LYS A 302 22.85 8.50 -19.15
C LYS A 302 22.33 9.30 -17.95
N GLU A 303 21.04 9.69 -17.95
CA GLU A 303 20.44 10.37 -16.80
C GLU A 303 20.49 9.49 -15.55
N VAL A 304 20.25 8.14 -15.67
CA VAL A 304 20.40 7.21 -14.54
C VAL A 304 21.81 7.30 -13.94
N ILE A 305 22.83 7.36 -14.79
CA ILE A 305 24.22 7.47 -14.33
C ILE A 305 24.46 8.80 -13.59
N GLY A 306 23.79 9.88 -14.01
CA GLY A 306 23.84 11.19 -13.35
C GLY A 306 23.37 11.14 -11.88
N PHE A 307 22.47 10.21 -11.53
CA PHE A 307 22.03 9.99 -10.15
C PHE A 307 23.05 9.25 -9.29
N LYS A 308 24.16 8.73 -9.81
CA LYS A 308 25.20 8.00 -9.06
C LYS A 308 25.70 8.77 -7.83
N LYS A 309 25.74 10.10 -7.90
CA LYS A 309 26.15 10.97 -6.78
C LYS A 309 25.28 10.80 -5.51
N TYR A 310 24.04 10.31 -5.65
CA TYR A 310 23.12 10.05 -4.55
C TYR A 310 23.15 8.60 -4.05
N ALA A 311 24.03 7.74 -4.60
CA ALA A 311 24.04 6.31 -4.32
C ALA A 311 24.49 5.93 -2.89
N ASN A 312 25.05 6.86 -2.12
CA ASN A 312 25.32 6.65 -0.69
C ASN A 312 24.05 6.80 0.15
N GLN A 313 23.19 7.76 -0.20
CA GLN A 313 21.90 7.96 0.46
C GLN A 313 20.86 6.92 0.01
N TYR A 314 20.91 6.51 -1.27
CA TYR A 314 19.99 5.55 -1.89
C TYR A 314 20.76 4.39 -2.52
N PRO A 315 21.11 3.33 -1.77
CA PRO A 315 21.97 2.24 -2.24
C PRO A 315 21.46 1.52 -3.49
N GLN A 316 20.13 1.48 -3.71
CA GLN A 316 19.49 0.87 -4.87
C GLN A 316 19.88 1.55 -6.20
N ILE A 317 20.29 2.82 -6.19
CA ILE A 317 20.82 3.53 -7.39
C ILE A 317 22.05 2.81 -7.95
N LYS A 318 22.88 2.18 -7.10
CA LYS A 318 24.05 1.41 -7.56
C LYS A 318 23.66 0.29 -8.53
N LYS A 319 22.54 -0.38 -8.25
CA LYS A 319 21.99 -1.43 -9.12
C LYS A 319 21.58 -0.84 -10.47
N TYR A 320 20.78 0.23 -10.48
CA TYR A 320 20.30 0.86 -11.72
C TYR A 320 21.46 1.41 -12.56
N CYS A 321 22.46 2.05 -11.96
CA CYS A 321 23.65 2.51 -12.66
C CYS A 321 24.42 1.35 -13.31
N ARG A 322 24.63 0.24 -12.59
CA ARG A 322 25.33 -0.94 -13.14
C ARG A 322 24.60 -1.51 -14.36
N GLU A 323 23.28 -1.67 -14.25
CA GLU A 323 22.48 -2.18 -15.35
C GLU A 323 22.42 -1.20 -16.53
N ALA A 324 22.35 0.12 -16.27
CA ALA A 324 22.40 1.15 -17.30
C ALA A 324 23.73 1.13 -18.07
N TYR A 325 24.89 1.00 -17.39
CA TYR A 325 26.18 0.81 -18.07
C TYR A 325 26.19 -0.42 -18.97
N GLY A 326 25.63 -1.55 -18.50
CA GLY A 326 25.54 -2.77 -19.31
C GLY A 326 24.69 -2.59 -20.58
N LEU A 327 23.57 -1.86 -20.49
CA LEU A 327 22.74 -1.56 -21.66
C LEU A 327 23.41 -0.56 -22.62
N LEU A 328 24.05 0.49 -22.10
CA LEU A 328 24.79 1.46 -22.90
C LEU A 328 25.92 0.80 -23.69
N GLY A 329 26.68 -0.12 -23.08
CA GLY A 329 27.72 -0.88 -23.78
C GLY A 329 27.20 -1.74 -24.93
N ARG A 330 25.95 -2.15 -24.92
CA ARG A 330 25.29 -2.91 -26.00
C ARG A 330 24.73 -2.00 -27.11
N LEU A 331 24.65 -0.69 -26.88
CA LEU A 331 24.16 0.31 -27.84
C LEU A 331 25.26 0.97 -28.64
N LEU A 332 26.53 0.72 -28.26
CA LEU A 332 27.72 1.15 -29.01
C LEU A 332 27.92 0.21 -30.20
#